data_a4a76ab5ce6645278f5e8bb423b5b055
#
_entry.id   a4a76ab5ce6645278f5e8bb423b5b055
#
_cell.length_a   1.000
_cell.length_b   1.000
_cell.length_c   1.000
_cell.angle_alpha   90.00
_cell.angle_beta   90.00
_cell.angle_gamma   90.00
#
_symmetry.space_group_name_H-M   'P 1'
#
loop_
_entity.id
_entity.type
_entity.pdbx_description
1 polymer ?
#
loop_
_entity_poly.entity_id
_entity_poly.type
_entity_poly.pdbx_seq_one_letter_code
_entity_poly.pdbx_strand_id
1 'polypeptide(L)'
;MRGAALPGNLARMTTPIIVSIPHQLGRAEARRRIETGFAKMLHVLPGGAGHCSERWDGDRLVFSVAALAQTVAGVIDVGDAAVTMEIQLPGVLGLIASGLKDRLQNAGQLLLTKK
;
A
#
# COMPACT_ATOMS: atom_id res chain seq x y z
N MET A 1 13.99 8.07 11.44
CA MET A 1 13.72 8.39 10.91
C MET A 1 13.19 8.46 10.44
N ARG A 2 12.98 8.72 10.43
CA ARG A 2 12.35 8.89 9.97
C ARG A 2 12.09 8.89 9.11
N GLY A 3 12.25 8.49 9.27
CA GLY A 3 11.70 8.39 8.30
C GLY A 3 11.56 8.99 7.13
N ALA A 4 11.77 8.50 6.27
CA ALA A 4 11.49 8.95 4.97
C ALA A 4 10.45 10.00 4.99
N ALA A 5 10.73 11.00 5.67
CA ALA A 5 9.76 12.04 5.79
C ALA A 5 9.53 12.68 4.43
N LEU A 6 8.29 12.79 4.07
CA LEU A 6 7.93 13.58 2.92
C LEU A 6 8.20 15.05 3.25
N PRO A 7 8.56 15.85 2.24
CA PRO A 7 8.60 17.29 2.47
C PRO A 7 7.28 17.77 3.05
N GLY A 8 7.32 18.71 3.95
CA GLY A 8 6.14 19.18 4.63
C GLY A 8 5.02 19.63 3.70
N ASN A 9 5.35 20.36 2.64
CA ASN A 9 4.32 20.84 1.72
C ASN A 9 3.70 19.70 0.92
N LEU A 10 4.50 18.67 0.59
CA LEU A 10 3.94 17.49 -0.08
C LEU A 10 2.99 16.74 0.84
N ALA A 11 3.36 16.61 2.11
CA ALA A 11 2.51 15.92 3.05
C ALA A 11 1.16 16.59 3.17
N ARG A 12 1.12 17.91 3.08
CA ARG A 12 -0.15 18.63 3.17
C ARG A 12 -1.01 18.51 1.92
N MET A 13 -0.39 18.10 0.81
CA MET A 13 -1.11 17.97 -0.46
C MET A 13 -1.52 16.56 -0.75
N THR A 14 -1.31 15.65 0.18
CA THR A 14 -1.68 14.25 0.00
C THR A 14 -2.72 13.84 1.02
N THR A 15 -3.52 12.84 0.65
CA THR A 15 -4.49 12.24 1.56
C THR A 15 -3.96 10.87 1.96
N PRO A 16 -3.66 10.64 3.24
CA PRO A 16 -3.16 9.35 3.66
C PRO A 16 -4.29 8.33 3.80
N ILE A 17 -4.00 7.10 3.38
CA ILE A 17 -4.85 5.96 3.62
C ILE A 17 -4.06 4.98 4.46
N ILE A 18 -4.61 4.56 5.59
CA ILE A 18 -3.97 3.58 6.46
C ILE A 18 -4.89 2.38 6.57
N VAL A 19 -4.35 1.21 6.21
CA VAL A 19 -5.09 -0.04 6.22
C VAL A 19 -4.31 -1.02 7.09
N SER A 20 -5.01 -1.70 7.99
CA SER A 20 -4.42 -2.73 8.81
C SER A 20 -5.17 -4.03 8.56
N ILE A 21 -4.44 -5.08 8.19
CA ILE A 21 -5.03 -6.35 7.80
C ILE A 21 -4.48 -7.43 8.71
N PRO A 22 -5.30 -7.96 9.64
CA PRO A 22 -4.84 -9.04 10.51
C PRO A 22 -4.69 -10.35 9.71
N HIS A 23 -3.78 -11.18 10.15
CA HIS A 23 -3.58 -12.48 9.53
C HIS A 23 -3.08 -13.46 10.57
N GLN A 24 -3.08 -14.73 10.20
CA GLN A 24 -2.61 -15.80 11.06
C GLN A 24 -1.54 -16.64 10.35
N LEU A 25 -0.74 -15.97 9.52
CA LEU A 25 0.23 -16.65 8.67
C LEU A 25 1.65 -16.64 9.24
N GLY A 26 1.91 -15.72 10.16
CA GLY A 26 3.27 -15.45 10.55
C GLY A 26 3.94 -14.51 9.54
N ARG A 27 5.01 -13.88 9.96
CA ARG A 27 5.64 -12.82 9.18
C ARG A 27 6.19 -13.32 7.83
N ALA A 28 6.88 -14.45 7.85
CA ALA A 28 7.52 -14.96 6.64
C ALA A 28 6.51 -15.29 5.55
N GLU A 29 5.43 -15.95 5.93
CA GLU A 29 4.41 -16.31 4.93
C GLU A 29 3.64 -15.08 4.48
N ALA A 30 3.34 -14.17 5.40
CA ALA A 30 2.66 -12.93 5.01
C ALA A 30 3.51 -12.14 4.03
N ARG A 31 4.82 -12.05 4.29
CA ARG A 31 5.72 -11.36 3.38
C ARG A 31 5.73 -12.01 2.00
N ARG A 32 5.79 -13.34 1.97
CA ARG A 32 5.81 -14.05 0.70
C ARG A 32 4.54 -13.73 -0.11
N ARG A 33 3.40 -13.69 0.54
CA ARG A 33 2.15 -13.39 -0.14
C ARG A 33 2.09 -11.96 -0.65
N ILE A 34 2.64 -11.03 0.12
CA ILE A 34 2.74 -9.64 -0.35
C ILE A 34 3.65 -9.57 -1.57
N GLU A 35 4.81 -10.23 -1.52
CA GLU A 35 5.73 -10.21 -2.65
C GLU A 35 5.08 -10.73 -3.93
N THR A 36 4.31 -11.81 -3.82
CA THR A 36 3.73 -12.42 -5.00
C THR A 36 2.41 -11.79 -5.43
N GLY A 37 1.71 -11.13 -4.52
CA GLY A 37 0.39 -10.60 -4.80
C GLY A 37 0.30 -9.08 -4.89
N PHE A 38 1.41 -8.38 -4.69
CA PHE A 38 1.38 -6.94 -4.65
C PHE A 38 0.82 -6.32 -5.93
N ALA A 39 1.23 -6.84 -7.08
CA ALA A 39 0.76 -6.31 -8.35
C ALA A 39 -0.75 -6.42 -8.49
N LYS A 40 -1.32 -7.52 -7.97
CA LYS A 40 -2.78 -7.68 -8.01
C LYS A 40 -3.47 -6.67 -7.12
N MET A 41 -2.87 -6.36 -5.96
CA MET A 41 -3.44 -5.37 -5.08
C MET A 41 -3.52 -4.00 -5.74
N LEU A 42 -2.54 -3.70 -6.58
CA LEU A 42 -2.50 -2.40 -7.25
C LEU A 42 -3.57 -2.24 -8.33
N HIS A 43 -4.22 -3.32 -8.72
CA HIS A 43 -5.30 -3.21 -9.70
C HIS A 43 -6.52 -2.48 -9.15
N VAL A 44 -6.60 -2.26 -7.83
CA VAL A 44 -7.70 -1.47 -7.28
C VAL A 44 -7.52 0.03 -7.54
N LEU A 45 -6.34 0.45 -7.98
CA LEU A 45 -6.13 1.86 -8.30
C LEU A 45 -6.85 2.23 -9.59
N PRO A 46 -7.38 3.45 -9.67
CA PRO A 46 -8.08 3.90 -10.87
C PRO A 46 -7.16 3.80 -12.10
N GLY A 47 -7.67 3.22 -13.18
CA GLY A 47 -6.87 3.04 -14.38
C GLY A 47 -5.83 1.95 -14.26
N GLY A 48 -5.80 1.24 -13.13
CA GLY A 48 -4.79 0.22 -12.89
C GLY A 48 -3.47 0.83 -12.50
N ALA A 49 -2.48 -0.01 -12.33
CA ALA A 49 -1.14 0.44 -12.00
C ALA A 49 -0.32 0.62 -13.27
N GLY A 50 0.29 1.78 -13.41
CA GLY A 50 1.24 2.00 -14.48
C GLY A 50 2.63 1.58 -14.02
N HIS A 51 3.60 2.47 -14.24
CA HIS A 51 4.97 2.17 -13.80
C HIS A 51 5.02 2.03 -12.28
N CYS A 52 5.66 0.98 -11.81
CA CYS A 52 5.74 0.70 -10.39
C CYS A 52 7.19 0.48 -9.98
N SER A 53 7.59 1.12 -8.89
CA SER A 53 8.89 0.91 -8.24
C SER A 53 8.64 0.29 -6.89
N GLU A 54 9.41 -0.73 -6.54
CA GLU A 54 9.31 -1.31 -5.21
C GLU A 54 10.68 -1.67 -4.68
N ARG A 55 10.82 -1.56 -3.38
CA ARG A 55 12.06 -1.86 -2.71
C ARG A 55 11.76 -2.40 -1.32
N TRP A 56 12.36 -3.51 -0.98
CA TRP A 56 12.21 -4.08 0.35
C TRP A 56 13.33 -3.60 1.27
N ASP A 57 12.96 -3.26 2.48
CA ASP A 57 13.87 -2.87 3.54
C ASP A 57 13.46 -3.68 4.77
N GLY A 58 14.10 -4.82 4.98
CA GLY A 58 13.65 -5.76 5.99
C GLY A 58 12.26 -6.27 5.62
N ASP A 59 11.33 -6.10 6.54
CA ASP A 59 9.94 -6.52 6.31
C ASP A 59 9.05 -5.35 5.88
N ARG A 60 9.65 -4.30 5.38
CA ARG A 60 8.92 -3.13 4.88
C ARG A 60 9.10 -3.02 3.37
N LEU A 61 8.01 -2.94 2.67
CA LEU A 61 8.01 -2.69 1.24
C LEU A 61 7.73 -1.21 1.00
N VAL A 62 8.68 -0.52 0.36
CA VAL A 62 8.50 0.88 -0.03
C VAL A 62 8.23 0.89 -1.52
N PHE A 63 7.14 1.55 -1.92
CA PHE A 63 6.76 1.53 -3.33
C PHE A 63 6.24 2.88 -3.80
N SER A 64 6.31 3.08 -5.10
CA SER A 64 5.63 4.18 -5.76
C SER A 64 5.07 3.66 -7.07
N VAL A 65 3.92 4.16 -7.46
CA VAL A 65 3.24 3.69 -8.65
C VAL A 65 2.55 4.86 -9.35
N ALA A 66 2.60 4.85 -10.68
CA ALA A 66 1.90 5.85 -11.46
C ALA A 66 0.44 5.43 -11.62
N ALA A 67 -0.47 6.35 -11.34
CA ALA A 67 -1.90 6.11 -11.50
C ALA A 67 -2.56 7.43 -11.89
N LEU A 68 -3.28 7.46 -13.00
CA LEU A 68 -3.96 8.66 -13.49
C LEU A 68 -3.03 9.86 -13.59
N ALA A 69 -1.83 9.64 -14.14
CA ALA A 69 -0.81 10.67 -14.32
C ALA A 69 -0.32 11.27 -13.01
N GLN A 70 -0.57 10.57 -11.89
CA GLN A 70 -0.09 10.97 -10.58
C GLN A 70 0.84 9.89 -10.05
N THR A 71 1.65 10.23 -9.05
CA THR A 71 2.47 9.25 -8.38
C THR A 71 1.88 8.95 -7.02
N VAL A 72 1.58 7.69 -6.79
CA VAL A 72 1.07 7.21 -5.50
C VAL A 72 2.22 6.52 -4.80
N ALA A 73 2.56 6.98 -3.61
CA ALA A 73 3.66 6.41 -2.84
C ALA A 73 3.11 5.78 -1.57
N GLY A 74 3.78 4.73 -1.10
CA GLY A 74 3.33 4.10 0.11
C GLY A 74 4.34 3.13 0.67
N VAL A 75 3.98 2.59 1.84
CA VAL A 75 4.78 1.56 2.49
C VAL A 75 3.84 0.47 3.00
N ILE A 76 4.36 -0.75 3.03
CA ILE A 76 3.67 -1.88 3.61
C ILE A 76 4.60 -2.50 4.64
N ASP A 77 4.16 -2.51 5.90
CA ASP A 77 4.92 -3.14 6.98
C ASP A 77 4.32 -4.50 7.28
N VAL A 78 5.14 -5.54 7.16
CA VAL A 78 4.69 -6.92 7.39
C VAL A 78 5.06 -7.30 8.82
N GLY A 79 4.04 -7.56 9.63
CA GLY A 79 4.24 -8.00 11.00
C GLY A 79 3.84 -9.46 11.18
N ASP A 80 4.02 -9.95 12.40
CA ASP A 80 3.71 -11.35 12.71
C ASP A 80 2.22 -11.64 12.63
N ALA A 81 1.39 -10.68 13.02
CA ALA A 81 -0.05 -10.90 13.12
C ALA A 81 -0.88 -9.93 12.29
N ALA A 82 -0.24 -8.97 11.63
CA ALA A 82 -0.94 -8.01 10.82
C ALA A 82 0.00 -7.38 9.80
N VAL A 83 -0.58 -6.94 8.70
CA VAL A 83 0.12 -6.15 7.70
C VAL A 83 -0.50 -4.76 7.72
N THR A 84 0.33 -3.74 7.83
CA THR A 84 -0.12 -2.36 7.84
C THR A 84 0.35 -1.68 6.57
N MET A 85 -0.57 -1.01 5.89
CA MET A 85 -0.28 -0.33 4.65
C MET A 85 -0.60 1.14 4.82
N GLU A 86 0.32 1.99 4.42
CA GLU A 86 0.07 3.43 4.42
C GLU A 86 0.36 3.96 3.02
N ILE A 87 -0.62 4.63 2.44
CA ILE A 87 -0.52 5.12 1.07
C ILE A 87 -0.83 6.61 1.06
N GLN A 88 -0.05 7.38 0.31
CA GLN A 88 -0.28 8.81 0.16
C GLN A 88 -0.90 9.06 -1.21
N LEU A 89 -2.11 9.59 -1.22
CA LEU A 89 -2.81 9.90 -2.46
C LEU A 89 -2.68 11.39 -2.78
N PRO A 90 -2.00 11.74 -3.87
CA PRO A 90 -1.84 13.16 -4.20
C PRO A 90 -3.06 13.73 -4.90
N GLY A 91 -3.27 15.02 -4.72
CA GLY A 91 -4.22 15.79 -5.50
C GLY A 91 -5.61 15.20 -5.55
N VAL A 92 -6.14 15.10 -6.76
CA VAL A 92 -7.53 14.66 -6.95
C VAL A 92 -7.77 13.22 -6.52
N LEU A 93 -6.72 12.42 -6.39
CA LEU A 93 -6.90 11.05 -5.94
C LEU A 93 -7.38 10.99 -4.49
N GLY A 94 -7.19 12.06 -3.73
CA GLY A 94 -7.71 12.12 -2.38
C GLY A 94 -9.23 12.04 -2.32
N LEU A 95 -9.91 12.40 -3.41
CA LEU A 95 -11.37 12.37 -3.45
C LEU A 95 -11.92 10.95 -3.42
N ILE A 96 -11.10 9.95 -3.76
CA ILE A 96 -11.54 8.57 -3.77
C ILE A 96 -10.98 7.77 -2.60
N ALA A 97 -10.41 8.47 -1.61
CA ALA A 97 -9.65 7.81 -0.55
C ALA A 97 -10.48 6.77 0.21
N SER A 98 -11.71 7.11 0.59
CA SER A 98 -12.49 6.17 1.41
C SER A 98 -12.86 4.91 0.64
N GLY A 99 -13.29 5.05 -0.61
CA GLY A 99 -13.59 3.89 -1.43
C GLY A 99 -12.37 3.04 -1.71
N LEU A 100 -11.24 3.71 -1.95
CA LEU A 100 -10.00 3.00 -2.22
C LEU A 100 -9.51 2.26 -0.99
N LYS A 101 -9.68 2.86 0.18
CA LYS A 101 -9.31 2.20 1.43
C LYS A 101 -10.05 0.87 1.58
N ASP A 102 -11.35 0.87 1.32
CA ASP A 102 -12.15 -0.36 1.43
C ASP A 102 -11.68 -1.41 0.43
N ARG A 103 -11.38 -1.00 -0.78
CA ARG A 103 -10.92 -1.94 -1.80
C ARG A 103 -9.57 -2.53 -1.46
N LEU A 104 -8.67 -1.70 -0.94
CA LEU A 104 -7.36 -2.20 -0.53
C LEU A 104 -7.47 -3.15 0.64
N GLN A 105 -8.35 -2.84 1.59
CA GLN A 105 -8.57 -3.72 2.73
C GLN A 105 -9.09 -5.08 2.26
N ASN A 106 -10.06 -5.08 1.37
CA ASN A 106 -10.62 -6.32 0.86
C ASN A 106 -9.60 -7.11 0.06
N ALA A 107 -8.85 -6.44 -0.81
CA ALA A 107 -7.85 -7.12 -1.62
C ALA A 107 -6.76 -7.73 -0.75
N GLY A 108 -6.30 -6.97 0.24
CA GLY A 108 -5.28 -7.47 1.15
C GLY A 108 -5.79 -8.60 2.01
N GLN A 109 -7.02 -8.51 2.47
CA GLN A 109 -7.61 -9.56 3.29
C GLN A 109 -7.69 -10.88 2.50
N LEU A 110 -8.12 -10.81 1.25
CA LEU A 110 -8.15 -12.01 0.42
C LEU A 110 -6.76 -12.60 0.22
N LEU A 111 -5.78 -11.73 0.02
CA LEU A 111 -4.41 -12.17 -0.20
C LEU A 111 -3.86 -12.89 1.02
N LEU A 112 -4.20 -12.41 2.21
CA LEU A 112 -3.62 -12.91 3.45
C LEU A 112 -4.44 -14.00 4.12
N THR A 113 -5.67 -14.25 3.68
CA THR A 113 -6.50 -15.29 4.29
C THR A 113 -6.67 -16.50 3.40
N LYS A 114 -6.41 -16.36 2.12
CA LYS A 114 -6.56 -17.49 1.20
C LYS A 114 -5.49 -18.53 1.48
N LYS A 115 -5.89 -19.77 1.44
CA LYS A 115 -4.95 -20.87 1.70
C LYS A 115 -4.19 -21.30 0.48
#